data_d705e03179e908c298801997cc165d59
#
_entry.id   d705e03179e908c298801997cc165d59
#
_cell.length_a   1.000
_cell.length_b   1.000
_cell.length_c   1.000
_cell.angle_alpha   90.00
_cell.angle_beta   90.00
_cell.angle_gamma   90.00
#
_symmetry.space_group_name_H-M   'P 1'
#
loop_
_entity.id
_entity.type
_entity.pdbx_description
1 polymer ?
#
loop_
_entity_poly.entity_id
_entity_poly.type
_entity_poly.pdbx_seq_one_letter_code
_entity_poly.pdbx_strand_id
1 'polypeptide(L)'
;ENAVLAGANVEFVVADVRDNSLRDRIGTCDTVIMNPPFGAQKAHADRPFIDLALLTAPVTYGIFNAGTTQFIRTYTEGRAEIAERVGGVFPIKRTFSFHTKEIQEIEVEILRLISRQQVTHRA
;
A
#
# COMPACT_ATOMS: atom_id res chain seq x y z
N GLU A 1 -0.29 -9.34 -17.88
CA GLU A 1 0.40 -10.50 -18.34
C GLU A 1 0.49 -11.59 -17.30
N ASN A 2 0.99 -11.24 -16.15
CA ASN A 2 1.05 -12.20 -15.05
C ASN A 2 -0.33 -12.69 -14.65
N ALA A 3 -1.32 -11.83 -14.73
CA ALA A 3 -2.69 -12.22 -14.40
C ALA A 3 -3.21 -13.27 -15.36
N VAL A 4 -2.89 -13.10 -16.64
CA VAL A 4 -3.32 -14.05 -17.65
C VAL A 4 -2.61 -15.39 -17.41
N LEU A 5 -1.32 -15.34 -17.13
CA LEU A 5 -0.56 -16.56 -16.89
C LEU A 5 -1.06 -17.30 -15.66
N ALA A 6 -1.50 -16.57 -14.68
CA ALA A 6 -2.01 -17.18 -13.44
C ALA A 6 -3.48 -17.57 -13.55
N GLY A 7 -4.12 -17.28 -14.66
CA GLY A 7 -5.53 -17.57 -14.81
C GLY A 7 -6.41 -16.67 -13.96
N ALA A 8 -5.92 -15.52 -13.56
CA ALA A 8 -6.67 -14.63 -12.70
C ALA A 8 -7.53 -13.67 -13.50
N ASN A 9 -8.71 -13.38 -12.98
CA ASN A 9 -9.61 -12.42 -13.58
C ASN A 9 -9.37 -11.07 -12.91
N VAL A 10 -8.57 -10.22 -13.55
CA VAL A 10 -8.14 -8.96 -12.95
C VAL A 10 -8.42 -7.83 -13.93
N GLU A 11 -8.96 -6.76 -13.39
CA GLU A 11 -9.17 -5.55 -14.18
C GLU A 11 -8.06 -4.58 -13.86
N PHE A 12 -7.42 -4.04 -14.90
CA PHE A 12 -6.29 -3.14 -14.72
C PHE A 12 -6.68 -1.73 -15.08
N VAL A 13 -6.22 -0.77 -14.26
CA VAL A 13 -6.46 0.63 -14.48
C VAL A 13 -5.13 1.36 -14.34
N VAL A 14 -4.77 2.15 -15.35
CA VAL A 14 -3.57 2.98 -15.29
C VAL A 14 -4.01 4.38 -14.90
N ALA A 15 -3.55 4.86 -13.76
CA ALA A 15 -3.98 6.16 -13.26
C ALA A 15 -3.02 6.64 -12.18
N ASP A 16 -3.10 7.93 -11.89
CA ASP A 16 -2.36 8.55 -10.80
C ASP A 16 -3.25 8.50 -9.57
N VAL A 17 -2.71 8.03 -8.44
CA VAL A 17 -3.51 7.90 -7.22
C VAL A 17 -3.98 9.26 -6.70
N ARG A 18 -3.39 10.35 -7.18
CA ARG A 18 -3.82 11.68 -6.78
C ARG A 18 -4.97 12.21 -7.63
N ASP A 19 -5.35 11.46 -8.65
CA ASP A 19 -6.45 11.86 -9.52
C ASP A 19 -7.76 11.65 -8.77
N ASN A 20 -8.47 12.72 -8.53
CA ASN A 20 -9.71 12.65 -7.76
C ASN A 20 -10.78 11.77 -8.41
N SER A 21 -10.74 11.64 -9.72
CA SER A 21 -11.73 10.81 -10.41
C SER A 21 -11.44 9.32 -10.28
N LEU A 22 -10.24 8.96 -9.83
CA LEU A 22 -9.88 7.55 -9.72
C LEU A 22 -10.77 6.82 -8.73
N ARG A 23 -11.08 7.46 -7.62
CA ARG A 23 -11.93 6.86 -6.62
C ARG A 23 -13.30 6.48 -7.19
N ASP A 24 -13.87 7.37 -8.00
CA ASP A 24 -15.16 7.09 -8.60
C ASP A 24 -15.07 5.93 -9.58
N ARG A 25 -13.94 5.82 -10.28
CA ARG A 25 -13.76 4.76 -11.25
C ARG A 25 -13.58 3.40 -10.57
N ILE A 26 -12.90 3.38 -9.43
CA ILE A 26 -12.65 2.14 -8.71
C ILE A 26 -13.89 1.71 -7.93
N GLY A 27 -14.60 2.68 -7.36
CA GLY A 27 -15.72 2.38 -6.50
C GLY A 27 -15.24 1.92 -5.13
N THR A 28 -16.03 1.12 -4.46
CA THR A 28 -15.69 0.61 -3.13
C THR A 28 -15.28 -0.84 -3.24
N CYS A 29 -14.37 -1.25 -2.36
CA CYS A 29 -13.84 -2.59 -2.32
C CYS A 29 -13.93 -3.10 -0.89
N ASP A 30 -13.82 -4.42 -0.74
CA ASP A 30 -13.81 -5.01 0.59
C ASP A 30 -12.46 -4.84 1.26
N THR A 31 -11.40 -4.93 0.49
CA THR A 31 -10.04 -4.91 1.02
C THR A 31 -9.10 -4.29 0.00
N VAL A 32 -8.17 -3.50 0.48
CA VAL A 32 -7.09 -2.96 -0.34
C VAL A 32 -5.79 -3.61 0.11
N ILE A 33 -4.99 -4.03 -0.85
CA ILE A 33 -3.64 -4.50 -0.60
C ILE A 33 -2.72 -3.59 -1.37
N MET A 34 -1.75 -2.99 -0.70
CA MET A 34 -0.89 -2.03 -1.37
C MET A 34 0.55 -2.14 -0.91
N ASN A 35 1.43 -1.80 -1.83
CA ASN A 35 2.85 -1.70 -1.57
C ASN A 35 3.27 -0.34 -2.11
N PRO A 36 2.96 0.74 -1.40
CA PRO A 36 3.19 2.07 -1.95
C PRO A 36 4.67 2.42 -1.96
N PRO A 37 5.06 3.45 -2.72
CA PRO A 37 6.45 3.87 -2.69
C PRO A 37 6.81 4.30 -1.28
N PHE A 38 8.01 3.91 -0.87
CA PHE A 38 8.46 4.26 0.47
C PHE A 38 8.79 5.75 0.51
N GLY A 39 8.44 6.38 1.62
CA GLY A 39 8.69 7.80 1.78
C GLY A 39 10.16 8.16 1.75
N ALA A 40 11.04 7.18 1.90
CA ALA A 40 12.47 7.44 1.86
C ALA A 40 12.92 7.90 0.47
N GLN A 41 12.23 7.48 -0.58
CA GLN A 41 12.62 7.85 -1.92
C GLN A 41 12.12 9.23 -2.30
N LYS A 42 10.95 9.59 -1.81
CA LYS A 42 10.37 10.89 -2.06
C LYS A 42 9.51 11.20 -0.87
N ALA A 43 9.73 12.33 -0.26
CA ALA A 43 9.01 12.69 0.95
C ALA A 43 7.51 12.57 0.74
N HIS A 44 6.87 11.85 1.63
CA HIS A 44 5.41 11.74 1.67
C HIS A 44 4.80 11.09 0.42
N ALA A 45 5.59 10.31 -0.31
CA ALA A 45 5.08 9.69 -1.53
C ALA A 45 4.00 8.66 -1.25
N ASP A 46 3.98 8.11 -0.03
CA ASP A 46 3.00 7.10 0.34
C ASP A 46 1.65 7.70 0.76
N ARG A 47 1.60 8.98 1.07
CA ARG A 47 0.36 9.58 1.59
C ARG A 47 -0.85 9.48 0.66
N PRO A 48 -0.71 9.78 -0.64
CA PRO A 48 -1.87 9.67 -1.52
C PRO A 48 -2.41 8.25 -1.62
N PHE A 49 -1.52 7.26 -1.51
CA PHE A 49 -1.96 5.86 -1.55
C PHE A 49 -2.74 5.52 -0.28
N ILE A 50 -2.29 6.00 0.86
CA ILE A 50 -3.00 5.77 2.11
C ILE A 50 -4.37 6.43 2.06
N ASP A 51 -4.42 7.67 1.60
CA ASP A 51 -5.67 8.41 1.55
C ASP A 51 -6.71 7.70 0.68
N LEU A 52 -6.28 7.25 -0.49
CA LEU A 52 -7.19 6.57 -1.39
C LEU A 52 -7.65 5.24 -0.80
N ALA A 53 -6.73 4.50 -0.17
CA ALA A 53 -7.08 3.21 0.40
C ALA A 53 -8.15 3.35 1.47
N LEU A 54 -8.01 4.34 2.35
CA LEU A 54 -8.95 4.51 3.45
C LEU A 54 -10.34 4.90 2.96
N LEU A 55 -10.43 5.53 1.80
CA LEU A 55 -11.72 5.90 1.23
C LEU A 55 -12.33 4.77 0.41
N THR A 56 -11.53 3.80 0.02
CA THR A 56 -11.96 2.77 -0.91
C THR A 56 -12.46 1.53 -0.21
N ALA A 57 -11.87 1.16 0.92
CA ALA A 57 -12.20 -0.10 1.59
C ALA A 57 -12.14 0.05 3.09
N PRO A 58 -12.90 -0.76 3.84
CA PRO A 58 -12.81 -0.76 5.29
C PRO A 58 -11.52 -1.36 5.82
N VAL A 59 -10.86 -2.22 5.06
CA VAL A 59 -9.65 -2.88 5.51
C VAL A 59 -8.55 -2.69 4.47
N THR A 60 -7.36 -2.29 4.94
CA THR A 60 -6.22 -2.11 4.06
C THR A 60 -5.02 -2.83 4.65
N TYR A 61 -4.34 -3.61 3.84
CA TYR A 61 -3.05 -4.19 4.20
C TYR A 61 -1.99 -3.45 3.41
N GLY A 62 -1.06 -2.84 4.11
CA GLY A 62 0.01 -2.09 3.46
C GLY A 62 1.37 -2.57 3.88
N ILE A 63 2.31 -2.57 2.94
CA ILE A 63 3.69 -2.93 3.21
C ILE A 63 4.50 -1.65 3.21
N PHE A 64 5.14 -1.35 4.32
CA PHE A 64 5.87 -0.10 4.49
C PHE A 64 7.28 -0.39 4.99
N ASN A 65 8.16 0.59 4.88
CA ASN A 65 9.48 0.49 5.48
C ASN A 65 9.35 0.32 6.97
N ALA A 66 10.26 -0.43 7.56
CA ALA A 66 10.31 -0.57 9.02
C ALA A 66 10.51 0.80 9.64
N GLY A 67 9.86 1.02 10.77
CA GLY A 67 9.94 2.29 11.46
C GLY A 67 8.89 3.29 11.02
N THR A 68 8.00 2.91 10.12
CA THR A 68 6.99 3.82 9.59
C THR A 68 5.72 3.83 10.43
N THR A 69 5.56 2.86 11.31
CA THR A 69 4.30 2.68 12.05
C THR A 69 3.87 3.96 12.77
N GLN A 70 4.81 4.63 13.43
CA GLN A 70 4.44 5.82 14.19
C GLN A 70 3.93 6.93 13.28
N PHE A 71 4.58 7.09 12.11
CA PHE A 71 4.11 8.07 11.15
C PHE A 71 2.70 7.72 10.66
N ILE A 72 2.48 6.46 10.33
CA ILE A 72 1.17 6.03 9.84
C ILE A 72 0.11 6.26 10.91
N ARG A 73 0.44 5.94 12.16
CA ARG A 73 -0.51 6.14 13.25
C ARG A 73 -0.90 7.61 13.37
N THR A 74 0.09 8.49 13.31
CA THR A 74 -0.17 9.91 13.42
C THR A 74 -0.94 10.44 12.21
N TYR A 75 -0.51 10.02 11.03
CA TYR A 75 -1.10 10.52 9.80
C TYR A 75 -2.56 10.07 9.66
N THR A 76 -2.88 8.89 10.14
CA THR A 76 -4.25 8.37 9.99
C THR A 76 -5.09 8.57 11.23
N GLU A 77 -4.61 9.32 12.19
CA GLU A 77 -5.33 9.53 13.43
C GLU A 77 -6.72 10.08 13.15
N GLY A 78 -7.73 9.45 13.75
CA GLY A 78 -9.12 9.84 13.53
C GLY A 78 -9.73 9.25 12.27
N ARG A 79 -8.92 8.69 11.38
CA ARG A 79 -9.41 8.15 10.12
C ARG A 79 -9.28 6.64 10.05
N ALA A 80 -8.32 6.09 10.76
CA ALA A 80 -8.09 4.65 10.73
C ALA A 80 -7.38 4.22 11.99
N GLU A 81 -7.46 2.92 12.22
CA GLU A 81 -6.81 2.30 13.36
C GLU A 81 -5.85 1.25 12.83
N ILE A 82 -4.66 1.16 13.39
CA ILE A 82 -3.74 0.09 13.06
C ILE A 82 -4.13 -1.10 13.91
N ALA A 83 -4.75 -2.09 13.28
CA ALA A 83 -5.27 -3.24 14.00
C ALA A 83 -4.22 -4.31 14.22
N GLU A 84 -3.20 -4.34 13.35
CA GLU A 84 -2.21 -5.39 13.45
C GLU A 84 -0.94 -4.93 12.75
N ARG A 85 0.20 -5.35 13.28
CA ARG A 85 1.49 -5.03 12.71
C ARG A 85 2.35 -6.27 12.71
N VAL A 86 2.92 -6.59 11.57
CA VAL A 86 3.82 -7.73 11.43
C VAL A 86 5.11 -7.25 10.80
N GLY A 87 6.24 -7.50 11.45
CA GLY A 87 7.53 -7.17 10.89
C GLY A 87 7.99 -8.24 9.93
N GLY A 88 8.76 -7.86 8.95
CA GLY A 88 9.28 -8.79 7.99
C GLY A 88 10.56 -8.30 7.36
N VAL A 89 11.20 -9.19 6.61
CA VAL A 89 12.43 -8.89 5.91
C VAL A 89 12.26 -9.33 4.47
N PHE A 90 12.53 -8.41 3.54
CA PHE A 90 12.51 -8.74 2.13
C PHE A 90 13.95 -8.81 1.63
N PRO A 91 14.38 -9.97 1.14
CA PRO A 91 15.68 -10.02 0.47
C PRO A 91 15.54 -9.44 -0.92
N ILE A 92 16.38 -8.48 -1.24
CA ILE A 92 16.39 -7.89 -2.56
C ILE A 92 17.70 -8.23 -3.21
N LYS A 93 17.61 -8.90 -4.36
CA LYS A 93 18.80 -9.26 -5.09
C LYS A 93 19.23 -8.05 -5.90
N ARG A 94 20.48 -7.62 -5.66
CA ARG A 94 21.02 -6.52 -6.42
C ARG A 94 21.96 -7.08 -7.47
N THR A 95 21.78 -6.61 -8.67
CA THR A 95 22.64 -7.00 -9.75
C THR A 95 23.33 -5.76 -10.25
N PHE A 96 24.62 -5.71 -10.05
CA PHE A 96 25.42 -4.64 -10.60
C PHE A 96 26.17 -5.17 -11.77
N SER A 97 26.45 -4.28 -12.70
CA SER A 97 27.03 -4.70 -13.92
C SER A 97 28.36 -5.36 -13.75
N PHE A 98 29.08 -5.09 -12.65
CA PHE A 98 30.37 -5.71 -12.56
C PHE A 98 30.57 -6.42 -11.30
N HIS A 99 29.62 -7.01 -10.75
CA HIS A 99 29.95 -7.97 -9.84
C HIS A 99 28.97 -8.33 -9.02
N THR A 100 29.24 -8.53 -8.11
CA THR A 100 28.84 -9.40 -7.14
C THR A 100 27.38 -9.33 -7.04
N LYS A 101 26.75 -10.43 -6.93
CA LYS A 101 25.40 -10.52 -6.56
C LYS A 101 25.33 -10.31 -5.11
N GLU A 102 24.78 -9.21 -4.73
CA GLU A 102 24.57 -8.95 -3.32
C GLU A 102 23.11 -9.10 -3.02
N ILE A 103 22.83 -9.79 -1.96
CA ILE A 103 21.47 -9.83 -1.45
C ILE A 103 21.42 -8.80 -0.35
N GLN A 104 20.61 -7.80 -0.55
CA GLN A 104 20.38 -6.78 0.43
C GLN A 104 19.04 -7.04 1.08
N GLU A 105 18.98 -6.96 2.39
CA GLU A 105 17.73 -7.18 3.10
C GLU A 105 17.12 -5.84 3.46
N ILE A 106 15.83 -5.74 3.25
CA ILE A 106 15.07 -4.54 3.62
C ILE A 106 14.06 -4.95 4.66
N GLU A 107 14.08 -4.27 5.79
CA GLU A 107 13.10 -4.52 6.82
C GLU A 107 11.84 -3.76 6.52
N VAL A 108 10.73 -4.44 6.62
CA VAL A 108 9.43 -3.86 6.31
C VAL A 108 8.45 -4.15 7.44
N GLU A 109 7.37 -3.42 7.43
CA GLU A 109 6.25 -3.63 8.32
C GLU A 109 5.00 -3.81 7.49
N ILE A 110 4.24 -4.83 7.80
CA ILE A 110 2.94 -5.02 7.18
C ILE A 110 1.91 -4.57 8.19
N LEU A 111 1.12 -3.59 7.81
CA LEU A 111 0.12 -3.02 8.70
C LEU A 111 -1.27 -3.32 8.18
N ARG A 112 -2.14 -3.71 9.09
CA ARG A 112 -3.56 -3.88 8.78
C ARG A 112 -4.28 -2.68 9.35
N LEU A 113 -4.85 -1.89 8.47
CA LEU A 113 -5.54 -0.67 8.83
C LEU A 113 -7.04 -0.89 8.71
N ILE A 114 -7.76 -0.47 9.74
CA ILE A 114 -9.22 -0.51 9.71
C ILE A 114 -9.68 0.93 9.56
N SER A 115 -10.36 1.20 8.46
CA SER A 115 -10.82 2.55 8.18
C SER A 115 -11.97 2.91 9.10
N ARG A 116 -11.88 4.09 9.70
CA ARG A 116 -12.98 4.64 10.46
C ARG A 116 -13.81 5.59 9.62
N GLN A 117 -13.25 5.96 8.46
CA GLN A 117 -14.01 6.78 7.56
C GLN A 117 -15.12 5.95 6.99
N GLN A 118 -16.23 6.60 6.74
CA GLN A 118 -17.30 5.89 6.16
C GLN A 118 -16.95 5.59 4.74
N VAL A 119 -16.81 4.33 4.42
CA VAL A 119 -16.58 3.92 3.06
C VAL A 119 -17.87 4.16 2.32
N THR A 120 -17.79 5.02 1.31
CA THR A 120 -19.00 5.40 0.64
C THR A 120 -19.45 4.28 -0.22
N HIS A 121 -20.32 3.48 0.27
CA HIS A 121 -20.96 2.58 -0.60
C HIS A 121 -22.36 2.68 -0.17
N ARG A 122 -23.22 2.46 -1.04
CA ARG A 122 -24.40 2.62 -0.70
C ARG A 122 -24.93 1.52 -0.81
N ALA A 123 -25.34 1.28 0.00
CA ALA A 123 -26.01 0.03 -0.09
C ALA A 123 -27.15 0.16 -0.98
#